data_e0fb550a5279c729286a3c831ccda16a
#
_entry.id   e0fb550a5279c729286a3c831ccda16a
#
_cell.length_a   1.000
_cell.length_b   1.000
_cell.length_c   1.000
_cell.angle_alpha   90.00
_cell.angle_beta   90.00
_cell.angle_gamma   90.00
#
_symmetry.space_group_name_H-M   'P 1'
#
loop_
_entity.id
_entity.type
_entity.pdbx_description
1 polymer ?
#
loop_
_entity_poly.entity_id
_entity_poly.type
_entity_poly.pdbx_seq_one_letter_code
_entity_poly.pdbx_strand_id
1 'polypeptide(L)'
;MVKTLVIGDLHFDNKPFGLLEAQAQCIKDIIDSNEDVNDVIFLGDLMMHRKPYPRVLLALKEVIDYASRYSKVTIIRGNHDSENKSDDGVTALSLFADDKVKVVTKTWFDHKTKRAFIPHYENEETIKEKLSQVPRDYTVFGHFGYFGSLNSAGDNDFSIALSDFNNPTVLGHIHRHHRGEVVTLLGTPYSTNYAEYKKENYYATIEDKEFKTFLIEHGPRHLVIDYDLVEENIDWINDPKYFTLLRINISTVNEDQDSIADLLDKLTVGYVEIKYSPLSDEKYDTEEIQTINPVTEINDTLIEDYINASNSKIGKDELLNGLNLIHENQQSRNK
;
A
#
# COMPACT_ATOMS: atom_id res chain seq x y z
N MET A 1 -2.65 -34.20 2.96
CA MET A 1 -3.36 -33.05 2.38
C MET A 1 -2.40 -31.87 2.39
N VAL A 2 -2.40 -31.02 1.37
CA VAL A 2 -1.52 -29.84 1.33
C VAL A 2 -2.34 -28.64 1.74
N LYS A 3 -2.07 -28.10 2.93
CA LYS A 3 -2.65 -26.86 3.41
C LYS A 3 -1.75 -25.70 3.04
N THR A 4 -2.32 -24.64 2.49
CA THR A 4 -1.60 -23.48 1.98
C THR A 4 -2.12 -22.21 2.65
N LEU A 5 -1.22 -21.39 3.19
CA LEU A 5 -1.50 -20.05 3.67
C LEU A 5 -1.30 -19.05 2.52
N VAL A 6 -2.22 -18.13 2.35
CA VAL A 6 -2.14 -17.07 1.34
C VAL A 6 -2.26 -15.72 2.02
N ILE A 7 -1.29 -14.85 1.76
CA ILE A 7 -1.23 -13.49 2.33
C ILE A 7 -1.11 -12.50 1.17
N GLY A 8 -1.89 -11.43 1.22
CA GLY A 8 -1.89 -10.35 0.23
C GLY A 8 -0.72 -9.39 0.39
N ASP A 9 -0.90 -8.22 -0.14
CA ASP A 9 0.09 -7.17 -0.33
C ASP A 9 0.63 -6.63 1.02
N LEU A 10 1.90 -6.88 1.33
CA LEU A 10 2.48 -6.52 2.64
C LEU A 10 2.81 -5.04 2.75
N HIS A 11 3.27 -4.43 1.66
CA HIS A 11 3.68 -3.02 1.62
C HIS A 11 4.55 -2.60 2.81
N PHE A 12 5.60 -3.37 3.10
CA PHE A 12 6.54 -3.05 4.17
C PHE A 12 7.15 -1.67 3.96
N ASP A 13 7.02 -0.83 4.99
CA ASP A 13 7.54 0.54 5.00
C ASP A 13 8.25 0.83 6.34
N ASN A 14 9.31 1.61 6.28
CA ASN A 14 10.08 2.00 7.45
C ASN A 14 9.61 3.33 8.08
N LYS A 15 8.49 3.86 7.66
CA LYS A 15 7.90 5.11 8.18
C LYS A 15 6.40 4.94 8.46
N PRO A 16 5.94 5.46 9.62
CA PRO A 16 6.72 6.05 10.73
C PRO A 16 7.55 5.01 11.49
N PHE A 17 8.35 5.49 12.46
CA PHE A 17 9.15 4.62 13.32
C PHE A 17 8.29 3.59 14.06
N GLY A 18 8.72 2.33 14.09
CA GLY A 18 7.96 1.22 14.70
C GLY A 18 6.98 0.51 13.75
N LEU A 19 6.60 1.13 12.62
CA LEU A 19 5.65 0.52 11.68
C LEU A 19 6.19 -0.77 11.08
N LEU A 20 7.44 -0.77 10.63
CA LEU A 20 8.07 -1.93 9.99
C LEU A 20 8.10 -3.15 10.91
N GLU A 21 8.44 -2.93 12.17
CA GLU A 21 8.46 -3.96 13.20
C GLU A 21 7.06 -4.52 13.47
N ALA A 22 6.06 -3.63 13.55
CA ALA A 22 4.65 -4.03 13.73
C ALA A 22 4.11 -4.79 12.52
N GLN A 23 4.48 -4.40 11.30
CA GLN A 23 4.13 -5.13 10.07
C GLN A 23 4.75 -6.54 10.08
N ALA A 24 6.04 -6.64 10.37
CA ALA A 24 6.74 -7.92 10.43
C ALA A 24 6.15 -8.85 11.51
N GLN A 25 5.84 -8.30 12.69
CA GLN A 25 5.22 -9.09 13.76
C GLN A 25 3.83 -9.60 13.38
N CYS A 26 2.98 -8.75 12.79
CA CYS A 26 1.65 -9.16 12.31
C CYS A 26 1.71 -10.35 11.35
N ILE A 27 2.66 -10.35 10.41
CA ILE A 27 2.81 -11.47 9.47
C ILE A 27 3.31 -12.73 10.18
N LYS A 28 4.22 -12.62 11.16
CA LYS A 28 4.66 -13.76 11.96
C LYS A 28 3.51 -14.35 12.79
N ASP A 29 2.67 -13.51 13.39
CA ASP A 29 1.50 -13.95 14.16
C ASP A 29 0.48 -14.71 13.28
N ILE A 30 0.31 -14.27 12.02
CA ILE A 30 -0.50 -15.00 11.03
C ILE A 30 0.11 -16.38 10.72
N ILE A 31 1.44 -16.45 10.54
CA ILE A 31 2.15 -17.71 10.27
C ILE A 31 2.02 -18.64 11.48
N ASP A 32 2.23 -18.14 12.69
CA ASP A 32 2.13 -18.93 13.94
C ASP A 32 0.71 -19.46 14.17
N SER A 33 -0.31 -18.69 13.78
CA SER A 33 -1.71 -19.14 13.83
C SER A 33 -2.01 -20.27 12.82
N ASN A 34 -1.05 -20.59 11.94
CA ASN A 34 -1.18 -21.56 10.86
C ASN A 34 0.06 -22.47 10.75
N GLU A 35 0.58 -22.97 11.87
CA GLU A 35 1.81 -23.80 11.93
C GLU A 35 1.74 -25.11 11.12
N ASP A 36 0.53 -25.57 10.79
CA ASP A 36 0.30 -26.83 10.06
C ASP A 36 0.31 -26.66 8.53
N VAL A 37 0.63 -25.46 8.01
CA VAL A 37 0.67 -25.24 6.56
C VAL A 37 1.93 -25.80 5.91
N ASN A 38 1.77 -26.34 4.71
CA ASN A 38 2.87 -26.88 3.91
C ASN A 38 3.49 -25.84 2.97
N ASP A 39 2.66 -24.89 2.54
CA ASP A 39 3.04 -23.84 1.60
C ASP A 39 2.55 -22.47 2.11
N VAL A 40 3.35 -21.43 1.92
CA VAL A 40 2.97 -20.03 2.11
C VAL A 40 3.09 -19.31 0.77
N ILE A 41 2.04 -18.61 0.36
CA ILE A 41 2.01 -17.82 -0.87
C ILE A 41 1.84 -16.35 -0.51
N PHE A 42 2.79 -15.51 -0.91
CA PHE A 42 2.66 -14.06 -0.90
C PHE A 42 2.25 -13.58 -2.28
N LEU A 43 1.14 -12.84 -2.36
CA LEU A 43 0.52 -12.44 -3.63
C LEU A 43 1.19 -11.25 -4.33
N GLY A 44 2.29 -10.72 -3.81
CA GLY A 44 3.03 -9.60 -4.38
C GLY A 44 2.95 -8.35 -3.52
N ASP A 45 3.57 -7.27 -4.00
CA ASP A 45 3.70 -5.99 -3.33
C ASP A 45 4.17 -6.14 -1.86
N LEU A 46 5.31 -6.83 -1.70
CA LEU A 46 5.90 -7.03 -0.38
C LEU A 46 6.53 -5.73 0.14
N MET A 47 6.95 -4.85 -0.77
CA MET A 47 7.59 -3.58 -0.46
C MET A 47 6.67 -2.41 -0.86
N MET A 48 6.63 -1.35 -0.04
CA MET A 48 5.89 -0.14 -0.37
C MET A 48 6.52 0.60 -1.56
N HIS A 49 7.83 0.52 -1.74
CA HIS A 49 8.57 1.28 -2.75
C HIS A 49 9.44 0.39 -3.62
N ARG A 50 9.49 0.68 -4.93
CA ARG A 50 10.36 -0.01 -5.92
C ARG A 50 11.84 0.04 -5.55
N LYS A 51 12.26 1.05 -4.79
CA LYS A 51 13.62 1.21 -4.25
C LYS A 51 13.56 1.15 -2.72
N PRO A 52 13.49 -0.06 -2.14
CA PRO A 52 13.32 -0.22 -0.70
C PRO A 52 14.57 0.19 0.07
N TYR A 53 14.38 0.71 1.28
CA TYR A 53 15.48 0.91 2.21
C TYR A 53 16.04 -0.44 2.69
N PRO A 54 17.35 -0.51 3.01
CA PRO A 54 17.97 -1.75 3.51
C PRO A 54 17.24 -2.37 4.72
N ARG A 55 16.68 -1.56 5.62
CA ARG A 55 15.89 -2.05 6.76
C ARG A 55 14.65 -2.83 6.32
N VAL A 56 13.98 -2.38 5.27
CA VAL A 56 12.81 -3.06 4.70
C VAL A 56 13.22 -4.43 4.14
N LEU A 57 14.33 -4.52 3.42
CA LEU A 57 14.85 -5.79 2.89
C LEU A 57 15.24 -6.76 4.02
N LEU A 58 15.82 -6.26 5.11
CA LEU A 58 16.18 -7.09 6.27
C LEU A 58 14.93 -7.62 6.99
N ALA A 59 13.93 -6.79 7.20
CA ALA A 59 12.66 -7.22 7.81
C ALA A 59 11.91 -8.23 6.93
N LEU A 60 11.88 -8.01 5.61
CA LEU A 60 11.33 -8.98 4.66
C LEU A 60 12.06 -10.31 4.70
N LYS A 61 13.41 -10.25 4.71
CA LYS A 61 14.21 -11.47 4.83
C LYS A 61 13.86 -12.23 6.10
N GLU A 62 13.76 -11.56 7.23
CA GLU A 62 13.40 -12.18 8.51
C GLU A 62 12.05 -12.88 8.46
N VAL A 63 11.03 -12.24 7.87
CA VAL A 63 9.68 -12.82 7.72
C VAL A 63 9.68 -14.00 6.74
N ILE A 64 10.38 -13.88 5.61
CA ILE A 64 10.51 -14.95 4.62
C ILE A 64 11.25 -16.15 5.20
N ASP A 65 12.36 -15.91 5.91
CA ASP A 65 13.11 -16.97 6.60
C ASP A 65 12.25 -17.63 7.69
N TYR A 66 11.41 -16.84 8.39
CA TYR A 66 10.48 -17.36 9.38
C TYR A 66 9.46 -18.30 8.74
N ALA A 67 8.81 -17.89 7.66
CA ALA A 67 7.86 -18.71 6.92
C ALA A 67 8.50 -19.98 6.34
N SER A 68 9.75 -19.89 5.85
CA SER A 68 10.45 -21.00 5.22
C SER A 68 11.03 -22.03 6.18
N ARG A 69 10.96 -21.80 7.49
CA ARG A 69 11.39 -22.81 8.50
C ARG A 69 10.63 -24.12 8.37
N TYR A 70 9.34 -24.03 8.18
CA TYR A 70 8.42 -25.16 8.21
C TYR A 70 7.70 -25.39 6.88
N SER A 71 7.64 -24.38 6.00
CA SER A 71 6.83 -24.37 4.79
C SER A 71 7.68 -24.06 3.56
N LYS A 72 7.18 -24.39 2.37
CA LYS A 72 7.68 -23.81 1.13
C LYS A 72 7.05 -22.44 0.94
N VAL A 73 7.81 -21.50 0.46
CA VAL A 73 7.36 -20.12 0.24
C VAL A 73 7.36 -19.83 -1.26
N THR A 74 6.26 -19.31 -1.76
CA THR A 74 6.15 -18.76 -3.12
C THR A 74 5.82 -17.28 -3.02
N ILE A 75 6.64 -16.45 -3.64
CA ILE A 75 6.47 -14.99 -3.69
C ILE A 75 6.16 -14.60 -5.13
N ILE A 76 5.01 -14.00 -5.36
CA ILE A 76 4.66 -13.42 -6.66
C ILE A 76 5.20 -11.99 -6.69
N ARG A 77 5.82 -11.56 -7.79
CA ARG A 77 6.27 -10.18 -7.96
C ARG A 77 5.05 -9.27 -8.23
N GLY A 78 4.86 -8.25 -7.38
CA GLY A 78 3.89 -7.19 -7.60
C GLY A 78 4.46 -6.00 -8.39
N ASN A 79 3.68 -4.95 -8.58
CA ASN A 79 4.10 -3.73 -9.26
C ASN A 79 5.04 -2.87 -8.40
N HIS A 80 4.87 -2.83 -7.08
CA HIS A 80 5.79 -2.16 -6.15
C HIS A 80 7.10 -2.92 -5.97
N ASP A 81 7.12 -4.21 -6.25
CA ASP A 81 8.33 -5.04 -6.20
C ASP A 81 9.18 -4.95 -7.47
N SER A 82 8.63 -4.45 -8.57
CA SER A 82 9.34 -4.31 -9.85
C SER A 82 10.30 -3.13 -9.82
N GLU A 83 11.51 -3.30 -10.36
CA GLU A 83 12.49 -2.20 -10.45
C GLU A 83 11.94 -1.02 -11.27
N ASN A 84 11.23 -1.35 -12.35
CA ASN A 84 10.68 -0.38 -13.30
C ASN A 84 9.40 -0.93 -13.96
N LYS A 85 8.89 -0.25 -14.98
CA LYS A 85 7.69 -0.62 -15.75
C LYS A 85 7.99 -1.41 -17.04
N SER A 86 9.13 -2.09 -17.16
CA SER A 86 9.55 -2.74 -18.42
C SER A 86 9.14 -4.20 -18.58
N ASP A 87 8.46 -4.80 -17.61
CA ASP A 87 8.06 -6.22 -17.59
C ASP A 87 9.24 -7.22 -17.75
N ASP A 88 10.48 -6.78 -17.52
CA ASP A 88 11.69 -7.59 -17.63
C ASP A 88 11.85 -8.63 -16.51
N GLY A 89 11.09 -8.47 -15.43
CA GLY A 89 11.11 -9.35 -14.27
C GLY A 89 12.17 -9.01 -13.23
N VAL A 90 12.89 -7.90 -13.38
CA VAL A 90 13.91 -7.47 -12.41
C VAL A 90 13.25 -7.00 -11.13
N THR A 91 13.71 -7.55 -10.01
CA THR A 91 13.19 -7.26 -8.68
C THR A 91 14.21 -7.57 -7.58
N ALA A 92 14.21 -6.76 -6.52
CA ALA A 92 15.01 -7.03 -5.31
C ALA A 92 14.56 -8.33 -4.60
N LEU A 93 13.32 -8.79 -4.80
CA LEU A 93 12.83 -10.05 -4.24
C LEU A 93 13.66 -11.26 -4.66
N SER A 94 14.34 -11.20 -5.83
CA SER A 94 15.22 -12.28 -6.30
C SER A 94 16.36 -12.62 -5.34
N LEU A 95 16.72 -11.69 -4.42
CA LEU A 95 17.71 -11.92 -3.37
C LEU A 95 17.26 -12.93 -2.31
N PHE A 96 15.96 -13.19 -2.21
CA PHE A 96 15.38 -14.12 -1.23
C PHE A 96 15.19 -15.53 -1.77
N ALA A 97 15.41 -15.75 -3.07
CA ALA A 97 15.20 -17.06 -3.68
C ALA A 97 16.24 -18.08 -3.19
N ASP A 98 15.75 -19.25 -2.78
CA ASP A 98 16.56 -20.40 -2.37
C ASP A 98 15.82 -21.73 -2.65
N ASP A 99 16.27 -22.84 -2.07
CA ASP A 99 15.66 -24.18 -2.26
C ASP A 99 14.23 -24.29 -1.73
N LYS A 100 13.84 -23.45 -0.75
CA LYS A 100 12.50 -23.42 -0.15
C LYS A 100 11.68 -22.20 -0.60
N VAL A 101 12.33 -21.14 -1.06
CA VAL A 101 11.70 -19.86 -1.42
C VAL A 101 11.77 -19.67 -2.93
N LYS A 102 10.63 -19.71 -3.58
CA LYS A 102 10.50 -19.44 -5.01
C LYS A 102 9.97 -18.03 -5.24
N VAL A 103 10.71 -17.20 -5.96
CA VAL A 103 10.28 -15.90 -6.45
C VAL A 103 9.79 -16.02 -7.89
N VAL A 104 8.53 -15.67 -8.12
CA VAL A 104 7.87 -15.74 -9.42
C VAL A 104 7.96 -14.38 -10.09
N THR A 105 8.94 -14.19 -10.96
CA THR A 105 9.15 -12.95 -11.73
C THR A 105 8.55 -13.00 -13.14
N LYS A 106 8.23 -14.20 -13.62
CA LYS A 106 7.53 -14.50 -14.89
C LYS A 106 6.49 -15.57 -14.62
N THR A 107 5.44 -15.63 -15.42
CA THR A 107 4.37 -16.64 -15.28
C THR A 107 4.97 -18.05 -15.12
N TRP A 108 4.51 -18.75 -14.10
CA TRP A 108 4.94 -20.11 -13.78
C TRP A 108 3.74 -21.02 -13.53
N PHE A 109 3.77 -22.20 -14.18
CA PHE A 109 2.78 -23.27 -14.01
C PHE A 109 3.39 -24.40 -13.17
N ASP A 110 2.86 -24.61 -11.97
CA ASP A 110 3.21 -25.78 -11.16
C ASP A 110 2.27 -26.94 -11.49
N HIS A 111 2.73 -27.80 -12.39
CA HIS A 111 1.95 -28.96 -12.84
C HIS A 111 1.73 -30.00 -11.73
N LYS A 112 2.60 -30.03 -10.71
CA LYS A 112 2.48 -30.97 -9.59
C LYS A 112 1.33 -30.62 -8.68
N THR A 113 1.15 -29.35 -8.35
CA THR A 113 0.11 -28.85 -7.46
C THR A 113 -1.10 -28.28 -8.20
N LYS A 114 -1.04 -28.24 -9.55
CA LYS A 114 -2.06 -27.64 -10.42
C LYS A 114 -2.33 -26.19 -10.07
N ARG A 115 -1.26 -25.41 -9.98
CA ARG A 115 -1.30 -23.99 -9.66
C ARG A 115 -0.63 -23.19 -10.77
N ALA A 116 -1.20 -22.04 -11.11
CA ALA A 116 -0.62 -21.05 -12.00
C ALA A 116 -0.31 -19.78 -11.20
N PHE A 117 0.88 -19.23 -11.39
CA PHE A 117 1.32 -18.02 -10.73
C PHE A 117 1.62 -16.98 -11.80
N ILE A 118 0.88 -15.87 -11.78
CA ILE A 118 0.97 -14.79 -12.77
C ILE A 118 1.40 -13.52 -12.02
N PRO A 119 2.67 -13.08 -12.17
CA PRO A 119 3.14 -11.84 -11.55
C PRO A 119 2.51 -10.63 -12.25
N HIS A 120 2.73 -9.46 -11.68
CA HIS A 120 2.32 -8.23 -12.31
C HIS A 120 3.03 -8.03 -13.67
N TYR A 121 2.24 -7.62 -14.67
CA TYR A 121 2.70 -7.09 -15.95
C TYR A 121 2.02 -5.74 -16.20
N GLU A 122 2.79 -4.74 -16.61
CA GLU A 122 2.25 -3.44 -17.02
C GLU A 122 1.37 -3.57 -18.28
N ASN A 123 1.72 -4.54 -19.14
CA ASN A 123 0.91 -4.86 -20.32
C ASN A 123 -0.16 -5.90 -19.98
N GLU A 124 -1.40 -5.46 -19.82
CA GLU A 124 -2.54 -6.32 -19.48
C GLU A 124 -2.87 -7.39 -20.56
N GLU A 125 -2.56 -7.14 -21.83
CA GLU A 125 -2.73 -8.16 -22.87
C GLU A 125 -1.82 -9.37 -22.61
N THR A 126 -0.64 -9.17 -22.01
CA THR A 126 0.21 -10.27 -21.54
C THR A 126 -0.51 -11.08 -20.46
N ILE A 127 -1.20 -10.43 -19.51
CA ILE A 127 -1.95 -11.12 -18.46
C ILE A 127 -3.08 -11.94 -19.06
N LYS A 128 -3.87 -11.38 -20.00
CA LYS A 128 -4.96 -12.09 -20.71
C LYS A 128 -4.43 -13.30 -21.46
N GLU A 129 -3.31 -13.14 -22.17
CA GLU A 129 -2.63 -14.27 -22.85
C GLU A 129 -2.27 -15.37 -21.86
N LYS A 130 -1.67 -15.01 -20.70
CA LYS A 130 -1.29 -16.00 -19.70
C LYS A 130 -2.49 -16.67 -19.04
N LEU A 131 -3.56 -15.92 -18.74
CA LEU A 131 -4.82 -16.49 -18.25
C LEU A 131 -5.41 -17.51 -19.22
N SER A 132 -5.40 -17.23 -20.53
CA SER A 132 -5.91 -18.14 -21.56
C SER A 132 -5.14 -19.45 -21.68
N GLN A 133 -3.86 -19.46 -21.25
CA GLN A 133 -2.98 -20.64 -21.28
C GLN A 133 -3.12 -21.53 -20.03
N VAL A 134 -3.84 -21.09 -18.99
CA VAL A 134 -4.01 -21.86 -17.75
C VAL A 134 -4.90 -23.09 -17.98
N PRO A 135 -4.43 -24.32 -17.66
CA PRO A 135 -5.30 -25.49 -17.72
C PRO A 135 -6.50 -25.36 -16.77
N ARG A 136 -7.67 -25.84 -17.19
CA ARG A 136 -8.97 -25.63 -16.50
C ARG A 136 -9.06 -26.18 -15.08
N ASP A 137 -8.20 -27.12 -14.70
CA ASP A 137 -8.18 -27.75 -13.38
C ASP A 137 -7.18 -27.11 -12.41
N TYR A 138 -6.60 -25.95 -12.78
CA TYR A 138 -5.65 -25.21 -11.97
C TYR A 138 -6.34 -24.13 -11.13
N THR A 139 -5.69 -23.77 -10.02
CA THR A 139 -5.98 -22.54 -9.29
C THR A 139 -4.97 -21.47 -9.70
N VAL A 140 -5.44 -20.26 -9.97
CA VAL A 140 -4.60 -19.12 -10.34
C VAL A 140 -4.31 -18.26 -9.12
N PHE A 141 -3.05 -17.88 -8.95
CA PHE A 141 -2.60 -16.85 -8.03
C PHE A 141 -1.94 -15.74 -8.81
N GLY A 142 -2.32 -14.50 -8.60
CA GLY A 142 -1.79 -13.41 -9.40
C GLY A 142 -1.74 -12.08 -8.66
N HIS A 143 -1.08 -11.10 -9.33
CA HIS A 143 -0.99 -9.75 -8.83
C HIS A 143 -1.39 -8.75 -9.92
N PHE A 144 -2.68 -8.53 -10.05
CA PHE A 144 -3.30 -7.59 -11.01
C PHE A 144 -4.79 -7.38 -10.68
N GLY A 145 -5.38 -6.30 -11.20
CA GLY A 145 -6.80 -6.02 -11.09
C GLY A 145 -7.59 -6.53 -12.30
N TYR A 146 -8.90 -6.36 -12.25
CA TYR A 146 -9.80 -6.61 -13.37
C TYR A 146 -10.88 -5.52 -13.45
N PHE A 147 -11.54 -5.37 -14.59
CA PHE A 147 -12.58 -4.37 -14.78
C PHE A 147 -13.71 -4.51 -13.75
N GLY A 148 -13.95 -3.43 -13.01
CA GLY A 148 -14.91 -3.39 -11.91
C GLY A 148 -14.33 -3.72 -10.54
N SER A 149 -13.04 -4.13 -10.44
CA SER A 149 -12.35 -4.16 -9.14
C SER A 149 -12.01 -2.74 -8.72
N LEU A 150 -12.36 -2.38 -7.47
CA LEU A 150 -12.13 -1.04 -6.93
C LEU A 150 -10.84 -1.03 -6.12
N ASN A 151 -9.87 -0.23 -6.53
CA ASN A 151 -8.75 0.13 -5.67
C ASN A 151 -9.18 1.19 -4.64
N SER A 152 -8.30 1.58 -3.73
CA SER A 152 -8.57 2.61 -2.72
C SER A 152 -8.82 4.00 -3.32
N ALA A 153 -8.36 4.25 -4.54
CA ALA A 153 -8.56 5.50 -5.29
C ALA A 153 -9.81 5.48 -6.17
N GLY A 154 -10.46 4.31 -6.34
CA GLY A 154 -11.64 4.17 -7.19
C GLY A 154 -11.34 4.01 -8.68
N ASP A 155 -10.07 3.85 -9.07
CA ASP A 155 -9.68 3.65 -10.47
C ASP A 155 -10.07 2.27 -10.97
N ASN A 156 -10.77 2.25 -12.12
CA ASN A 156 -11.31 1.04 -12.73
C ASN A 156 -10.78 0.81 -14.15
N ASP A 157 -9.60 1.34 -14.46
CA ASP A 157 -9.06 1.35 -15.82
C ASP A 157 -8.46 0.02 -16.28
N PHE A 158 -8.82 -1.09 -15.60
CA PHE A 158 -8.38 -2.42 -16.02
C PHE A 158 -9.16 -2.91 -17.26
N SER A 159 -8.44 -3.47 -18.23
CA SER A 159 -9.04 -4.04 -19.44
C SER A 159 -9.35 -5.54 -19.31
N ILE A 160 -8.90 -6.20 -18.24
CA ILE A 160 -9.15 -7.62 -17.98
C ILE A 160 -10.60 -7.78 -17.51
N ALA A 161 -11.41 -8.53 -18.22
CA ALA A 161 -12.80 -8.76 -17.85
C ALA A 161 -12.97 -10.03 -16.99
N LEU A 162 -14.05 -10.11 -16.20
CA LEU A 162 -14.35 -11.32 -15.43
C LEU A 162 -14.50 -12.57 -16.34
N SER A 163 -14.89 -12.39 -17.59
CA SER A 163 -14.97 -13.47 -18.59
C SER A 163 -13.63 -14.05 -19.02
N ASP A 164 -12.51 -13.36 -18.72
CA ASP A 164 -11.16 -13.84 -19.03
C ASP A 164 -10.68 -14.89 -18.00
N PHE A 165 -11.38 -15.00 -16.87
CA PHE A 165 -11.05 -15.96 -15.80
C PHE A 165 -11.84 -17.27 -16.00
N ASN A 166 -11.14 -18.34 -16.38
CA ASN A 166 -11.69 -19.68 -16.54
C ASN A 166 -11.44 -20.61 -15.33
N ASN A 167 -10.75 -20.11 -14.31
CA ASN A 167 -10.24 -20.87 -13.18
C ASN A 167 -10.51 -20.14 -11.87
N PRO A 168 -10.69 -20.86 -10.74
CA PRO A 168 -10.64 -20.24 -9.42
C PRO A 168 -9.36 -19.42 -9.27
N THR A 169 -9.50 -18.13 -8.96
CA THR A 169 -8.40 -17.18 -8.98
C THR A 169 -8.34 -16.38 -7.67
N VAL A 170 -7.14 -16.23 -7.10
CA VAL A 170 -6.86 -15.41 -5.93
C VAL A 170 -5.86 -14.33 -6.31
N LEU A 171 -6.23 -13.07 -6.11
CA LEU A 171 -5.44 -11.92 -6.54
C LEU A 171 -5.03 -11.04 -5.36
N GLY A 172 -3.79 -10.53 -5.40
CA GLY A 172 -3.33 -9.31 -4.76
C GLY A 172 -3.60 -8.08 -5.61
N HIS A 173 -2.87 -6.97 -5.37
CA HIS A 173 -2.94 -5.69 -6.06
C HIS A 173 -4.10 -4.79 -5.60
N ILE A 174 -5.27 -5.33 -5.42
CA ILE A 174 -6.43 -4.58 -4.93
C ILE A 174 -6.51 -4.75 -3.41
N HIS A 175 -6.35 -3.66 -2.69
CA HIS A 175 -6.23 -3.69 -1.23
C HIS A 175 -7.53 -4.07 -0.50
N ARG A 176 -8.68 -3.92 -1.17
CA ARG A 176 -9.98 -4.26 -0.59
C ARG A 176 -10.32 -5.72 -0.80
N HIS A 177 -10.60 -6.44 0.29
CA HIS A 177 -11.09 -7.81 0.19
C HIS A 177 -12.44 -7.88 -0.53
N HIS A 178 -12.54 -8.80 -1.49
CA HIS A 178 -13.80 -9.13 -2.16
C HIS A 178 -13.79 -10.59 -2.60
N ARG A 179 -14.78 -11.35 -2.16
CA ARG A 179 -14.95 -12.74 -2.57
C ARG A 179 -16.02 -12.83 -3.65
N GLY A 180 -15.59 -13.01 -4.89
CA GLY A 180 -16.47 -13.31 -6.02
C GLY A 180 -16.63 -14.83 -6.23
N GLU A 181 -17.40 -15.19 -7.25
CA GLU A 181 -17.68 -16.58 -7.59
C GLU A 181 -16.44 -17.29 -8.16
N VAL A 182 -15.69 -16.60 -9.02
CA VAL A 182 -14.50 -17.11 -9.71
C VAL A 182 -13.22 -16.44 -9.19
N VAL A 183 -13.28 -15.13 -8.91
CA VAL A 183 -12.13 -14.33 -8.49
C VAL A 183 -12.31 -13.85 -7.06
N THR A 184 -11.30 -14.08 -6.23
CA THR A 184 -11.19 -13.51 -4.90
C THR A 184 -10.05 -12.49 -4.89
N LEU A 185 -10.35 -11.24 -4.55
CA LEU A 185 -9.38 -10.23 -4.18
C LEU A 185 -9.10 -10.40 -2.68
N LEU A 186 -7.87 -10.74 -2.30
CA LEU A 186 -7.58 -11.03 -0.89
C LEU A 186 -7.48 -9.75 -0.06
N GLY A 187 -6.94 -8.69 -0.64
CA GLY A 187 -6.65 -7.46 0.07
C GLY A 187 -5.32 -7.52 0.83
N THR A 188 -5.05 -6.45 1.57
CA THR A 188 -3.85 -6.33 2.41
C THR A 188 -4.10 -6.91 3.81
N PRO A 189 -3.06 -7.38 4.54
CA PRO A 189 -3.21 -7.91 5.89
C PRO A 189 -3.46 -6.83 6.96
N TYR A 190 -3.25 -5.56 6.62
CA TYR A 190 -3.51 -4.37 7.44
C TYR A 190 -3.76 -3.17 6.52
N SER A 191 -4.28 -2.07 7.06
CA SER A 191 -4.45 -0.84 6.27
C SER A 191 -3.08 -0.22 5.95
N THR A 192 -2.90 0.24 4.71
CA THR A 192 -1.64 0.83 4.23
C THR A 192 -1.65 2.35 4.19
N ASN A 193 -2.83 2.95 4.32
CA ASN A 193 -3.02 4.41 4.34
C ASN A 193 -4.33 4.79 5.03
N TYR A 194 -4.51 6.09 5.29
CA TYR A 194 -5.69 6.61 5.99
C TYR A 194 -7.00 6.51 5.19
N ALA A 195 -6.97 6.34 3.88
CA ALA A 195 -8.20 6.12 3.11
C ALA A 195 -8.80 4.72 3.37
N GLU A 196 -8.02 3.82 3.93
CA GLU A 196 -8.38 2.43 4.23
C GLU A 196 -8.84 2.21 5.68
N TYR A 197 -9.01 3.25 6.48
CA TYR A 197 -9.26 3.16 7.93
C TYR A 197 -10.54 2.40 8.33
N LYS A 198 -11.48 2.19 7.40
CA LYS A 198 -12.72 1.41 7.63
C LYS A 198 -12.67 0.02 6.98
N LYS A 199 -11.53 -0.36 6.43
CA LYS A 199 -11.39 -1.63 5.71
C LYS A 199 -11.12 -2.75 6.69
N GLU A 200 -11.78 -3.89 6.48
CA GLU A 200 -11.41 -5.15 7.11
C GLU A 200 -10.28 -5.82 6.33
N ASN A 201 -9.36 -6.45 7.05
CA ASN A 201 -8.16 -7.07 6.49
C ASN A 201 -8.22 -8.59 6.68
N TYR A 202 -7.74 -9.34 5.69
CA TYR A 202 -7.88 -10.80 5.68
C TYR A 202 -6.60 -11.49 5.21
N TYR A 203 -6.40 -12.71 5.72
CA TYR A 203 -5.57 -13.73 5.07
C TYR A 203 -6.45 -14.91 4.69
N ALA A 204 -5.91 -15.85 3.91
CA ALA A 204 -6.67 -17.04 3.51
C ALA A 204 -5.89 -18.32 3.73
N THR A 205 -6.62 -19.44 3.87
CA THR A 205 -6.07 -20.78 3.74
C THR A 205 -6.78 -21.56 2.64
N ILE A 206 -6.04 -22.46 2.02
CA ILE A 206 -6.57 -23.40 1.02
C ILE A 206 -6.20 -24.80 1.45
N GLU A 207 -7.21 -25.63 1.68
CA GLU A 207 -7.06 -27.02 1.99
C GLU A 207 -8.04 -27.84 1.16
N ASP A 208 -7.57 -28.86 0.43
CA ASP A 208 -8.39 -29.72 -0.45
C ASP A 208 -9.31 -28.92 -1.41
N LYS A 209 -8.84 -27.80 -1.93
CA LYS A 209 -9.58 -26.83 -2.77
C LYS A 209 -10.63 -26.01 -2.02
N GLU A 210 -10.80 -26.22 -0.72
CA GLU A 210 -11.62 -25.34 0.10
C GLU A 210 -10.85 -24.06 0.42
N PHE A 211 -11.37 -22.92 0.00
CA PHE A 211 -10.81 -21.61 0.26
C PHE A 211 -11.54 -20.94 1.43
N LYS A 212 -10.79 -20.60 2.49
CA LYS A 212 -11.30 -19.91 3.68
C LYS A 212 -10.55 -18.62 3.91
N THR A 213 -11.27 -17.55 4.26
CA THR A 213 -10.69 -16.27 4.68
C THR A 213 -10.87 -16.06 6.17
N PHE A 214 -9.89 -15.39 6.78
CA PHE A 214 -9.85 -15.11 8.21
C PHE A 214 -9.60 -13.63 8.43
N LEU A 215 -10.43 -13.02 9.26
CA LEU A 215 -10.28 -11.62 9.66
C LEU A 215 -9.02 -11.46 10.52
N ILE A 216 -8.28 -10.38 10.28
CA ILE A 216 -7.09 -10.01 11.06
C ILE A 216 -7.49 -8.90 12.02
N GLU A 217 -7.40 -9.16 13.32
CA GLU A 217 -7.81 -8.25 14.38
C GLU A 217 -6.61 -7.81 15.25
N HIS A 218 -5.45 -7.64 14.63
CA HIS A 218 -4.21 -7.18 15.27
C HIS A 218 -3.24 -6.56 14.24
N GLY A 219 -2.15 -5.98 14.74
CA GLY A 219 -1.09 -5.41 13.89
C GLY A 219 -1.32 -3.93 13.52
N PRO A 220 -0.72 -3.44 12.43
CA PRO A 220 -0.87 -2.05 12.05
C PRO A 220 -2.30 -1.70 11.64
N ARG A 221 -2.77 -0.52 12.08
CA ARG A 221 -4.03 0.05 11.58
C ARG A 221 -3.96 1.55 11.46
N HIS A 222 -4.63 2.09 10.46
CA HIS A 222 -4.89 3.51 10.34
C HIS A 222 -6.26 3.83 10.94
N LEU A 223 -6.33 4.89 11.74
CA LEU A 223 -7.59 5.43 12.25
C LEU A 223 -7.70 6.91 11.87
N VAL A 224 -8.92 7.33 11.56
CA VAL A 224 -9.27 8.74 11.32
C VAL A 224 -10.44 9.08 12.24
N ILE A 225 -10.24 10.06 13.09
CA ILE A 225 -11.24 10.47 14.08
C ILE A 225 -11.25 12.00 14.21
N ASP A 226 -12.41 12.57 14.51
CA ASP A 226 -12.54 13.97 14.81
C ASP A 226 -12.15 14.22 16.28
N TYR A 227 -11.55 15.37 16.55
CA TYR A 227 -10.98 15.73 17.86
C TYR A 227 -11.96 15.52 19.01
N ASP A 228 -13.20 15.97 18.86
CA ASP A 228 -14.25 15.89 19.87
C ASP A 228 -14.60 14.45 20.29
N LEU A 229 -14.26 13.46 19.45
CA LEU A 229 -14.58 12.05 19.70
C LEU A 229 -13.39 11.25 20.28
N VAL A 230 -12.20 11.85 20.39
CA VAL A 230 -10.99 11.14 20.81
C VAL A 230 -11.11 10.65 22.26
N GLU A 231 -11.55 11.51 23.19
CA GLU A 231 -11.61 11.16 24.62
C GLU A 231 -12.56 9.99 24.90
N GLU A 232 -13.73 9.99 24.29
CA GLU A 232 -14.72 8.91 24.48
C GLU A 232 -14.31 7.58 23.83
N ASN A 233 -13.38 7.61 22.87
CA ASN A 233 -12.88 6.43 22.15
C ASN A 233 -11.44 6.05 22.55
N ILE A 234 -10.91 6.58 23.62
CA ILE A 234 -9.49 6.48 23.98
C ILE A 234 -9.04 5.03 24.21
N ASP A 235 -9.87 4.20 24.85
CA ASP A 235 -9.55 2.80 25.10
C ASP A 235 -9.50 1.99 23.80
N TRP A 236 -10.38 2.28 22.86
CA TRP A 236 -10.36 1.66 21.54
C TRP A 236 -9.16 2.13 20.72
N ILE A 237 -8.80 3.41 20.78
CA ILE A 237 -7.63 3.98 20.09
C ILE A 237 -6.35 3.35 20.64
N ASN A 238 -6.24 3.20 21.95
CA ASN A 238 -5.07 2.69 22.67
C ASN A 238 -5.03 1.14 22.77
N ASP A 239 -5.92 0.41 22.05
CA ASP A 239 -5.92 -1.06 22.11
C ASP A 239 -4.53 -1.62 21.75
N PRO A 240 -3.85 -2.29 22.67
CA PRO A 240 -2.47 -2.76 22.51
C PRO A 240 -2.30 -3.86 21.46
N LYS A 241 -3.39 -4.46 20.97
CA LYS A 241 -3.34 -5.40 19.85
C LYS A 241 -2.90 -4.74 18.55
N TYR A 242 -3.01 -3.40 18.47
CA TYR A 242 -2.76 -2.65 17.26
C TYR A 242 -1.59 -1.68 17.40
N PHE A 243 -0.79 -1.60 16.36
CA PHE A 243 0.07 -0.45 16.13
C PHE A 243 -0.75 0.61 15.41
N THR A 244 -1.31 1.54 16.16
CA THR A 244 -2.26 2.52 15.61
C THR A 244 -1.51 3.71 15.02
N LEU A 245 -1.81 4.03 13.75
CA LEU A 245 -1.48 5.29 13.09
C LEU A 245 -2.75 6.14 13.11
N LEU A 246 -2.76 7.14 13.98
CA LEU A 246 -3.94 7.96 14.26
C LEU A 246 -3.88 9.28 13.50
N ARG A 247 -4.94 9.62 12.77
CA ARG A 247 -5.17 10.97 12.26
C ARG A 247 -6.32 11.60 13.03
N ILE A 248 -6.05 12.73 13.68
CA ILE A 248 -7.05 13.53 14.37
C ILE A 248 -7.39 14.72 13.48
N ASN A 249 -8.66 14.86 13.10
CA ASN A 249 -9.15 16.03 12.39
C ASN A 249 -9.60 17.07 13.40
N ILE A 250 -9.11 18.29 13.28
CA ILE A 250 -9.55 19.44 14.09
C ILE A 250 -10.26 20.41 13.16
N SER A 251 -11.54 20.67 13.42
CA SER A 251 -12.39 21.52 12.58
C SER A 251 -12.42 23.00 13.02
N THR A 252 -11.86 23.32 14.19
CA THR A 252 -11.87 24.69 14.74
C THR A 252 -10.45 25.22 14.94
N VAL A 253 -10.22 26.49 14.56
CA VAL A 253 -8.96 27.22 14.78
C VAL A 253 -8.77 27.62 16.26
N ASN A 254 -9.78 27.41 17.10
CA ASN A 254 -9.86 27.91 18.48
C ASN A 254 -9.59 26.84 19.55
N GLU A 255 -9.18 25.62 19.17
CA GLU A 255 -8.76 24.64 20.17
C GLU A 255 -7.49 25.12 20.88
N ASP A 256 -7.55 25.14 22.21
CA ASP A 256 -6.44 25.50 23.04
C ASP A 256 -5.29 24.48 22.87
N GLN A 257 -4.09 24.97 22.58
CA GLN A 257 -2.91 24.10 22.40
C GLN A 257 -2.60 23.24 23.63
N ASP A 258 -2.89 23.74 24.83
CA ASP A 258 -2.70 23.01 26.07
C ASP A 258 -3.66 21.81 26.16
N SER A 259 -4.93 22.01 25.75
CA SER A 259 -5.92 20.91 25.68
C SER A 259 -5.56 19.83 24.67
N ILE A 260 -4.98 20.21 23.53
CA ILE A 260 -4.48 19.26 22.55
C ILE A 260 -3.27 18.47 23.12
N ALA A 261 -2.35 19.15 23.78
CA ALA A 261 -1.19 18.50 24.41
C ALA A 261 -1.62 17.50 25.49
N ASP A 262 -2.54 17.88 26.38
CA ASP A 262 -3.11 17.01 27.42
C ASP A 262 -3.81 15.77 26.82
N LEU A 263 -4.46 15.92 25.68
CA LEU A 263 -5.08 14.81 24.96
C LEU A 263 -4.02 13.87 24.37
N LEU A 264 -2.97 14.42 23.73
CA LEU A 264 -1.90 13.64 23.11
C LEU A 264 -1.15 12.82 24.16
N ASP A 265 -0.95 13.34 25.38
CA ASP A 265 -0.29 12.63 26.47
C ASP A 265 -1.06 11.40 26.97
N LYS A 266 -2.37 11.32 26.71
CA LYS A 266 -3.20 10.15 27.01
C LYS A 266 -3.14 9.05 25.94
N LEU A 267 -2.54 9.32 24.76
CA LEU A 267 -2.49 8.38 23.64
C LEU A 267 -1.26 7.48 23.73
N THR A 268 -1.47 6.18 23.61
CA THR A 268 -0.41 5.14 23.55
C THR A 268 -0.38 4.49 22.17
N VAL A 269 -0.30 5.31 21.14
CA VAL A 269 -0.34 4.88 19.73
C VAL A 269 1.02 4.98 19.05
N GLY A 270 1.21 4.28 17.95
CA GLY A 270 2.48 4.27 17.22
C GLY A 270 2.82 5.58 16.54
N TYR A 271 1.81 6.31 16.06
CA TYR A 271 1.98 7.59 15.36
C TYR A 271 0.70 8.43 15.43
N VAL A 272 0.86 9.75 15.57
CA VAL A 272 -0.26 10.71 15.52
C VAL A 272 0.01 11.75 14.46
N GLU A 273 -0.99 12.02 13.63
CA GLU A 273 -1.04 13.13 12.68
C GLU A 273 -2.24 14.02 13.02
N ILE A 274 -2.01 15.32 13.15
CA ILE A 274 -3.09 16.29 13.35
C ILE A 274 -3.36 16.99 12.02
N LYS A 275 -4.62 16.95 11.58
CA LYS A 275 -5.07 17.62 10.37
C LYS A 275 -6.07 18.71 10.72
N TYR A 276 -5.67 19.96 10.50
CA TYR A 276 -6.57 21.10 10.63
C TYR A 276 -7.39 21.25 9.36
N SER A 277 -8.73 21.31 9.53
CA SER A 277 -9.65 21.65 8.46
C SER A 277 -10.14 23.09 8.70
N PRO A 278 -10.04 24.00 7.73
CA PRO A 278 -10.63 25.32 7.89
C PRO A 278 -12.14 25.20 8.10
N LEU A 279 -12.70 26.02 9.01
CA LEU A 279 -14.15 26.15 9.15
C LEU A 279 -14.74 26.56 7.80
N SER A 280 -15.64 25.73 7.28
CA SER A 280 -16.37 25.99 6.04
C SER A 280 -17.55 26.94 6.27
N ASP A 281 -17.35 28.05 6.99
CA ASP A 281 -18.40 29.04 7.24
C ASP A 281 -18.30 30.29 6.38
N GLU A 282 -17.39 30.37 5.46
CA GLU A 282 -17.57 31.26 4.31
C GLU A 282 -18.07 30.40 3.13
N LYS A 283 -19.38 30.45 2.89
CA LYS A 283 -19.93 30.27 1.55
C LYS A 283 -19.23 31.32 0.68
N TYR A 284 -18.09 30.97 0.14
CA TYR A 284 -17.60 31.67 -1.03
C TYR A 284 -18.66 31.45 -2.11
N ASP A 285 -19.34 32.54 -2.49
CA ASP A 285 -20.25 32.57 -3.63
C ASP A 285 -19.48 31.94 -4.80
N THR A 286 -19.89 30.76 -5.21
CA THR A 286 -19.25 29.99 -6.27
C THR A 286 -19.47 30.65 -7.66
N GLU A 287 -19.99 31.87 -7.71
CA GLU A 287 -20.19 32.58 -8.98
C GLU A 287 -18.95 33.36 -9.47
N GLU A 288 -17.85 33.44 -8.70
CA GLU A 288 -16.60 34.09 -9.13
C GLU A 288 -15.33 33.23 -9.04
N ILE A 289 -15.43 31.91 -8.92
CA ILE A 289 -14.27 31.08 -9.28
C ILE A 289 -14.23 30.98 -10.79
N GLN A 290 -13.71 32.03 -11.42
CA GLN A 290 -13.07 31.89 -12.73
C GLN A 290 -12.11 30.69 -12.60
N THR A 291 -12.34 29.69 -13.41
CA THR A 291 -11.47 28.54 -13.59
C THR A 291 -10.03 29.03 -13.60
N ILE A 292 -9.34 28.91 -12.47
CA ILE A 292 -7.89 29.03 -12.43
C ILE A 292 -7.43 27.79 -13.20
N ASN A 293 -7.09 27.99 -14.45
CA ASN A 293 -6.40 26.97 -15.22
C ASN A 293 -5.23 26.50 -14.36
N PRO A 294 -5.04 25.18 -14.18
CA PRO A 294 -3.89 24.69 -13.45
C PRO A 294 -2.66 25.35 -14.06
N VAL A 295 -1.86 26.02 -13.21
CA VAL A 295 -0.64 26.70 -13.65
C VAL A 295 0.24 25.62 -14.26
N THR A 296 0.21 25.48 -15.57
CA THR A 296 0.96 24.46 -16.30
C THR A 296 2.45 24.79 -16.40
N GLU A 297 2.82 26.04 -16.10
CA GLU A 297 4.22 26.48 -16.05
C GLU A 297 4.40 27.52 -14.92
N ILE A 298 5.38 27.29 -14.06
CA ILE A 298 5.85 28.29 -13.10
C ILE A 298 6.69 29.28 -13.91
N ASN A 299 6.18 30.50 -14.10
CA ASN A 299 6.91 31.55 -14.76
C ASN A 299 7.50 32.53 -13.74
N ASP A 300 8.45 33.36 -14.21
CA ASP A 300 9.19 34.30 -13.38
C ASP A 300 8.29 35.31 -12.67
N THR A 301 7.22 35.75 -13.32
CA THR A 301 6.23 36.68 -12.77
C THR A 301 5.54 36.09 -11.53
N LEU A 302 5.18 34.82 -11.58
CA LEU A 302 4.56 34.13 -10.45
C LEU A 302 5.51 33.99 -9.26
N ILE A 303 6.79 33.72 -9.53
CA ILE A 303 7.84 33.64 -8.50
C ILE A 303 8.10 35.01 -7.90
N GLU A 304 8.19 36.07 -8.72
CA GLU A 304 8.36 37.43 -8.25
C GLU A 304 7.17 37.90 -7.38
N ASP A 305 5.94 37.62 -7.80
CA ASP A 305 4.72 37.90 -7.02
C ASP A 305 4.73 37.17 -5.68
N TYR A 306 5.13 35.90 -5.65
CA TYR A 306 5.28 35.13 -4.42
C TYR A 306 6.36 35.74 -3.49
N ILE A 307 7.52 36.10 -4.02
CA ILE A 307 8.60 36.76 -3.26
C ILE A 307 8.10 38.07 -2.68
N ASN A 308 7.35 38.87 -3.48
CA ASN A 308 6.80 40.15 -3.07
C ASN A 308 5.71 40.02 -1.98
N ALA A 309 4.93 38.96 -2.00
CA ALA A 309 3.90 38.65 -1.00
C ALA A 309 4.47 37.97 0.27
N SER A 310 5.65 37.37 0.20
CA SER A 310 6.20 36.59 1.31
C SER A 310 6.72 37.45 2.46
N ASN A 311 6.47 37.04 3.71
CA ASN A 311 7.08 37.62 4.93
C ASN A 311 8.38 36.90 5.31
N SER A 312 9.21 36.55 4.33
CA SER A 312 10.48 35.85 4.56
C SER A 312 11.44 36.67 5.44
N LYS A 313 12.21 35.97 6.29
CA LYS A 313 13.33 36.57 7.05
C LYS A 313 14.53 36.93 6.16
N ILE A 314 14.57 36.39 4.93
CA ILE A 314 15.55 36.71 3.90
C ILE A 314 15.05 37.93 3.15
N GLY A 315 15.92 38.93 2.90
CA GLY A 315 15.55 40.13 2.20
C GLY A 315 15.04 39.81 0.78
N LYS A 316 14.04 40.58 0.30
CA LYS A 316 13.46 40.38 -1.05
C LYS A 316 14.51 40.45 -2.14
N ASP A 317 15.47 41.39 -2.03
CA ASP A 317 16.56 41.54 -2.99
C ASP A 317 17.49 40.32 -3.04
N GLU A 318 17.70 39.64 -1.90
CA GLU A 318 18.50 38.40 -1.84
C GLU A 318 17.78 37.24 -2.51
N LEU A 319 16.44 37.14 -2.34
CA LEU A 319 15.63 36.13 -3.00
C LEU A 319 15.58 36.32 -4.51
N LEU A 320 15.42 37.56 -4.98
CA LEU A 320 15.46 37.90 -6.42
C LEU A 320 16.83 37.66 -7.04
N ASN A 321 17.91 37.95 -6.32
CA ASN A 321 19.27 37.64 -6.77
C ASN A 321 19.49 36.13 -6.87
N GLY A 322 18.95 35.35 -5.93
CA GLY A 322 18.96 33.88 -5.99
C GLY A 322 18.26 33.32 -7.24
N LEU A 323 17.10 33.90 -7.61
CA LEU A 323 16.37 33.52 -8.81
C LEU A 323 17.19 33.81 -10.09
N ASN A 324 17.79 34.98 -10.18
CA ASN A 324 18.65 35.35 -11.32
C ASN A 324 19.84 34.38 -11.47
N LEU A 325 20.50 33.99 -10.38
CA LEU A 325 21.58 33.00 -10.40
C LEU A 325 21.13 31.62 -10.91
N ILE A 326 19.89 31.19 -10.60
CA ILE A 326 19.32 29.97 -11.15
C ILE A 326 19.17 30.04 -12.65
N HIS A 327 18.67 31.17 -13.17
CA HIS A 327 18.49 31.39 -14.62
C HIS A 327 19.80 31.43 -15.37
N GLU A 328 20.82 32.10 -14.85
CA GLU A 328 22.16 32.15 -15.47
C GLU A 328 22.78 30.72 -15.53
N ASN A 329 22.61 29.91 -14.49
CA ASN A 329 23.08 28.54 -14.47
C ASN A 329 22.31 27.60 -15.42
N GLN A 330 21.02 27.85 -15.66
CA GLN A 330 20.24 27.08 -16.63
C GLN A 330 20.63 27.41 -18.07
N GLN A 331 20.89 28.70 -18.38
CA GLN A 331 21.36 29.13 -19.70
C GLN A 331 22.78 28.65 -20.01
N SER A 332 23.63 28.47 -19.01
CA SER A 332 24.99 27.95 -19.18
C SER A 332 25.04 26.42 -19.39
N ARG A 333 24.00 25.68 -19.00
CA ARG A 333 23.89 24.22 -19.23
C ARG A 333 23.26 23.85 -20.57
N ASN A 334 22.63 24.78 -21.24
CA ASN A 334 22.00 24.60 -22.56
C ASN A 334 22.86 25.09 -23.72
N LYS A 335 24.09 25.46 -23.45
CA LYS A 335 25.17 25.74 -24.42
C LYS A 335 26.22 24.64 -24.34
#